data_990e468e3b32354e5146120948c6e5c8
#
_entry.id   990e468e3b32354e5146120948c6e5c8
#
_cell.length_a   1.000
_cell.length_b   1.000
_cell.length_c   1.000
_cell.angle_alpha   90.00
_cell.angle_beta   90.00
_cell.angle_gamma   90.00
#
_symmetry.space_group_name_H-M   'P 1'
#
loop_
_entity.id
_entity.type
_entity.pdbx_description
1 polymer ?
#
loop_
_entity_poly.entity_id
_entity_poly.type
_entity_poly.pdbx_seq_one_letter_code
_entity_poly.pdbx_strand_id
1 'polypeptide(L)'
;MSTTTNYATPQEEFWAGNFGTEYIGRNDSLELLASNLNLFSGALKQARQISSCLEFGVKALKLLYPKSNLRGVEINPDAARQLADLIGIQNVFEGSILEYPLTEDKVDLVLIKTVLIHIQPEMLNAVYEKMYQASNRYILVCEYYNTSPVAIPYRGHTERLFKRDFAGEMLEKYSDLTLIDYGFVYHRAHPMLDDITWFLMEKRP
;
A
#
# COMPACT_ATOMS: atom_id res chain seq x y z
N MET A 1 31.82 0.08 -2.15
CA MET A 1 31.56 0.78 -0.88
C MET A 1 30.13 0.44 -0.50
N SER A 2 29.91 -0.35 0.57
CA SER A 2 28.57 -0.68 1.05
C SER A 2 28.00 0.58 1.70
N THR A 3 27.03 1.22 1.06
CA THR A 3 26.23 2.27 1.68
C THR A 3 25.35 1.58 2.73
N THR A 4 25.69 1.77 4.00
CA THR A 4 24.82 1.35 5.11
C THR A 4 23.56 2.21 5.02
N THR A 5 22.49 1.66 4.47
CA THR A 5 21.18 2.31 4.46
C THR A 5 20.72 2.33 5.92
N ASN A 6 20.60 3.52 6.48
CA ASN A 6 20.20 3.72 7.87
C ASN A 6 18.66 3.82 7.90
N TYR A 7 17.98 2.72 8.23
CA TYR A 7 16.51 2.71 8.32
C TYR A 7 16.02 3.48 9.53
N ALA A 8 14.94 4.23 9.40
CA ALA A 8 14.38 5.05 10.47
C ALA A 8 13.74 4.22 11.59
N THR A 9 13.28 3.01 11.27
CA THR A 9 12.58 2.13 12.21
C THR A 9 13.04 0.67 12.09
N PRO A 10 12.93 -0.15 13.17
CA PRO A 10 13.16 -1.58 13.10
C PRO A 10 12.20 -2.34 12.16
N GLN A 11 11.03 -1.77 11.84
CA GLN A 11 10.11 -2.32 10.87
C GLN A 11 10.65 -2.17 9.45
N GLU A 12 11.20 -1.01 9.12
CA GLU A 12 11.83 -0.79 7.81
C GLU A 12 13.00 -1.74 7.57
N GLU A 13 13.90 -1.90 8.56
CA GLU A 13 15.00 -2.84 8.48
C GLU A 13 14.51 -4.29 8.30
N PHE A 14 13.44 -4.67 9.01
CA PHE A 14 12.84 -5.99 8.92
C PHE A 14 12.31 -6.30 7.51
N TRP A 15 11.59 -5.34 6.89
CA TRP A 15 11.01 -5.53 5.56
C TRP A 15 12.03 -5.33 4.42
N ALA A 16 13.00 -4.47 4.58
CA ALA A 16 14.10 -4.30 3.63
C ALA A 16 15.06 -5.50 3.60
N GLY A 17 15.12 -6.28 4.67
CA GLY A 17 16.02 -7.41 4.84
C GLY A 17 15.48 -8.75 4.32
N ASN A 18 16.12 -9.84 4.79
CA ASN A 18 15.83 -11.21 4.36
C ASN A 18 14.36 -11.62 4.51
N PHE A 19 13.68 -11.17 5.57
CA PHE A 19 12.28 -11.50 5.77
C PHE A 19 11.40 -11.00 4.62
N GLY A 20 11.61 -9.75 4.18
CA GLY A 20 10.91 -9.19 3.02
C GLY A 20 11.20 -9.97 1.73
N THR A 21 12.48 -10.31 1.48
CA THR A 21 12.87 -11.10 0.32
C THR A 21 12.20 -12.49 0.30
N GLU A 22 12.17 -13.20 1.44
CA GLU A 22 11.46 -14.47 1.54
C GLU A 22 9.93 -14.32 1.38
N TYR A 23 9.37 -13.21 1.87
CA TYR A 23 7.94 -12.92 1.73
C TYR A 23 7.53 -12.79 0.27
N ILE A 24 8.33 -12.11 -0.56
CA ILE A 24 8.06 -11.92 -1.99
C ILE A 24 7.99 -13.25 -2.70
N GLY A 25 8.95 -14.16 -2.46
CA GLY A 25 8.99 -15.47 -3.09
C GLY A 25 7.77 -16.35 -2.79
N ARG A 26 7.09 -16.11 -1.66
CA ARG A 26 5.85 -16.81 -1.28
C ARG A 26 4.58 -16.20 -1.88
N ASN A 27 4.66 -14.97 -2.40
CA ASN A 27 3.49 -14.17 -2.81
C ASN A 27 3.51 -13.82 -4.31
N ASP A 28 4.01 -14.72 -5.16
CA ASP A 28 4.10 -14.52 -6.62
C ASP A 28 3.27 -15.57 -7.41
N SER A 29 2.10 -15.97 -6.90
CA SER A 29 1.23 -16.92 -7.58
C SER A 29 0.20 -16.24 -8.49
N LEU A 30 -0.24 -16.94 -9.53
CA LEU A 30 -1.33 -16.49 -10.41
C LEU A 30 -2.67 -16.40 -9.65
N GLU A 31 -2.89 -17.25 -8.67
CA GLU A 31 -4.08 -17.23 -7.82
C GLU A 31 -4.13 -15.98 -6.96
N LEU A 32 -2.98 -15.56 -6.41
CA LEU A 32 -2.88 -14.29 -5.67
C LEU A 32 -3.12 -13.09 -6.58
N LEU A 33 -2.56 -13.11 -7.80
CA LEU A 33 -2.81 -12.07 -8.79
C LEU A 33 -4.29 -11.97 -9.16
N ALA A 34 -4.95 -13.10 -9.42
CA ALA A 34 -6.39 -13.16 -9.71
C ALA A 34 -7.23 -12.63 -8.53
N SER A 35 -6.86 -12.99 -7.30
CA SER A 35 -7.52 -12.50 -6.09
C SER A 35 -7.37 -10.98 -5.92
N ASN A 36 -6.19 -10.43 -6.19
CA ASN A 36 -5.97 -8.98 -6.18
C ASN A 36 -6.73 -8.26 -7.30
N LEU A 37 -6.81 -8.85 -8.50
CA LEU A 37 -7.63 -8.31 -9.60
C LEU A 37 -9.10 -8.20 -9.20
N ASN A 38 -9.65 -9.25 -8.57
CA ASN A 38 -11.02 -9.25 -8.08
C ASN A 38 -11.24 -8.18 -7.00
N LEU A 39 -10.34 -8.10 -6.00
CA LEU A 39 -10.41 -7.09 -4.95
C LEU A 39 -10.42 -5.68 -5.54
N PHE A 40 -9.43 -5.33 -6.39
CA PHE A 40 -9.31 -3.96 -6.90
C PHE A 40 -10.39 -3.62 -7.93
N SER A 41 -10.83 -4.57 -8.75
CA SER A 41 -11.97 -4.36 -9.65
C SER A 41 -13.24 -4.00 -8.87
N GLY A 42 -13.48 -4.66 -7.73
CA GLY A 42 -14.58 -4.35 -6.83
C GLY A 42 -14.42 -3.01 -6.11
N ALA A 43 -13.25 -2.80 -5.48
CA ALA A 43 -12.98 -1.61 -4.68
C ALA A 43 -12.92 -0.31 -5.52
N LEU A 44 -12.47 -0.39 -6.77
CA LEU A 44 -12.32 0.75 -7.67
C LEU A 44 -13.50 0.97 -8.62
N LYS A 45 -14.61 0.20 -8.47
CA LYS A 45 -15.79 0.30 -9.37
C LYS A 45 -16.41 1.69 -9.42
N GLN A 46 -16.25 2.49 -8.35
CA GLN A 46 -16.76 3.86 -8.27
C GLN A 46 -15.70 4.92 -8.65
N ALA A 47 -14.42 4.55 -8.71
CA ALA A 47 -13.37 5.44 -9.16
C ALA A 47 -13.41 5.59 -10.70
N ARG A 48 -13.25 6.81 -11.19
CA ARG A 48 -13.34 7.13 -12.61
C ARG A 48 -12.09 7.85 -13.09
N GLN A 49 -11.73 7.63 -14.37
CA GLN A 49 -10.67 8.38 -15.04
C GLN A 49 -9.32 8.26 -14.33
N ILE A 50 -8.95 7.03 -13.92
CA ILE A 50 -7.62 6.76 -13.37
C ILE A 50 -6.63 6.62 -14.52
N SER A 51 -5.72 7.59 -14.65
CA SER A 51 -4.64 7.62 -15.65
C SER A 51 -3.25 7.52 -15.01
N SER A 52 -3.16 7.67 -13.69
CA SER A 52 -1.91 7.56 -12.93
C SER A 52 -2.16 6.98 -11.55
N CYS A 53 -1.24 6.10 -11.09
CA CYS A 53 -1.32 5.46 -9.80
C CYS A 53 0.04 5.44 -9.10
N LEU A 54 0.04 5.64 -7.80
CA LEU A 54 1.14 5.32 -6.91
C LEU A 54 0.72 4.14 -6.04
N GLU A 55 1.50 3.07 -6.05
CA GLU A 55 1.17 1.85 -5.31
C GLU A 55 2.35 1.30 -4.53
N PHE A 56 2.06 0.37 -3.63
CA PHE A 56 3.01 -0.30 -2.76
C PHE A 56 3.00 -1.83 -3.02
N GLY A 57 3.37 -2.24 -4.29
CA GLY A 57 3.72 -3.62 -4.61
C GLY A 57 2.67 -4.48 -5.32
N VAL A 58 1.87 -3.97 -6.28
CA VAL A 58 0.78 -4.77 -6.87
C VAL A 58 0.78 -4.86 -8.40
N LYS A 59 1.05 -6.04 -8.94
CA LYS A 59 0.96 -6.36 -10.39
C LYS A 59 -0.46 -6.21 -10.98
N ALA A 60 -1.50 -6.29 -10.13
CA ALA A 60 -2.90 -6.28 -10.57
C ALA A 60 -3.33 -4.94 -11.21
N LEU A 61 -2.83 -3.79 -10.72
CA LEU A 61 -3.17 -2.49 -11.30
C LEU A 61 -2.69 -2.35 -12.75
N LYS A 62 -1.54 -2.95 -13.09
CA LYS A 62 -1.04 -2.94 -14.48
C LYS A 62 -2.00 -3.61 -15.46
N LEU A 63 -2.69 -4.65 -15.01
CA LEU A 63 -3.69 -5.36 -15.83
C LEU A 63 -5.04 -4.62 -15.89
N LEU A 64 -5.46 -4.00 -14.78
CA LEU A 64 -6.71 -3.23 -14.73
C LEU A 64 -6.60 -1.91 -15.51
N TYR A 65 -5.45 -1.26 -15.43
CA TYR A 65 -5.19 0.05 -16.04
C TYR A 65 -3.92 0.00 -16.93
N PRO A 66 -3.91 -0.75 -18.03
CA PRO A 66 -2.71 -1.01 -18.84
C PRO A 66 -2.10 0.24 -19.49
N LYS A 67 -2.90 1.32 -19.61
CA LYS A 67 -2.49 2.60 -20.19
C LYS A 67 -2.13 3.66 -19.14
N SER A 68 -2.31 3.36 -17.84
CA SER A 68 -2.00 4.31 -16.78
C SER A 68 -0.50 4.39 -16.51
N ASN A 69 -0.06 5.57 -16.07
CA ASN A 69 1.28 5.78 -15.54
C ASN A 69 1.33 5.22 -14.11
N LEU A 70 1.99 4.08 -13.95
CA LEU A 70 2.15 3.43 -12.64
C LEU A 70 3.49 3.83 -12.03
N ARG A 71 3.47 4.20 -10.77
CA ARG A 71 4.66 4.43 -9.94
C ARG A 71 4.59 3.49 -8.74
N GLY A 72 5.74 3.06 -8.25
CA GLY A 72 5.84 2.20 -7.09
C GLY A 72 6.84 2.70 -6.07
N VAL A 73 6.55 2.42 -4.79
CA VAL A 73 7.48 2.62 -3.68
C VAL A 73 7.71 1.28 -3.02
N GLU A 74 8.96 0.87 -2.94
CA GLU A 74 9.30 -0.45 -2.39
C GLU A 74 10.60 -0.38 -1.60
N ILE A 75 10.53 -0.81 -0.34
CA ILE A 75 11.66 -0.76 0.57
C ILE A 75 12.61 -1.97 0.40
N ASN A 76 12.09 -3.10 -0.07
CA ASN A 76 12.90 -4.29 -0.29
C ASN A 76 13.55 -4.23 -1.68
N PRO A 77 14.91 -4.34 -1.78
CA PRO A 77 15.60 -4.20 -3.06
C PRO A 77 15.24 -5.29 -4.08
N ASP A 78 14.94 -6.52 -3.63
CA ASP A 78 14.56 -7.61 -4.53
C ASP A 78 13.16 -7.39 -5.12
N ALA A 79 12.21 -6.91 -4.29
CA ALA A 79 10.88 -6.51 -4.75
C ALA A 79 10.93 -5.29 -5.67
N ALA A 80 11.76 -4.31 -5.35
CA ALA A 80 11.93 -3.11 -6.17
C ALA A 80 12.44 -3.47 -7.58
N ARG A 81 13.39 -4.42 -7.70
CA ARG A 81 13.84 -4.94 -8.99
C ARG A 81 12.72 -5.61 -9.79
N GLN A 82 11.93 -6.50 -9.14
CA GLN A 82 10.79 -7.15 -9.80
C GLN A 82 9.73 -6.13 -10.25
N LEU A 83 9.49 -5.10 -9.44
CA LEU A 83 8.60 -4.03 -9.79
C LEU A 83 9.14 -3.19 -10.96
N ALA A 84 10.45 -2.92 -10.98
CA ALA A 84 11.11 -2.21 -12.07
C ALA A 84 11.02 -2.97 -13.41
N ASP A 85 11.10 -4.30 -13.39
CA ASP A 85 10.89 -5.14 -14.59
C ASP A 85 9.45 -5.02 -15.13
N LEU A 86 8.48 -4.75 -14.26
CA LEU A 86 7.07 -4.64 -14.62
C LEU A 86 6.68 -3.26 -15.14
N ILE A 87 7.14 -2.18 -14.48
CA ILE A 87 6.69 -0.80 -14.75
C ILE A 87 7.81 0.14 -15.24
N GLY A 88 9.05 -0.34 -15.31
CA GLY A 88 10.24 0.44 -15.67
C GLY A 88 10.93 1.06 -14.45
N ILE A 89 12.27 1.02 -14.42
CA ILE A 89 13.09 1.48 -13.28
C ILE A 89 12.84 2.94 -12.92
N GLN A 90 12.56 3.79 -13.91
CA GLN A 90 12.29 5.22 -13.71
C GLN A 90 10.99 5.50 -12.94
N ASN A 91 10.12 4.48 -12.81
CA ASN A 91 8.84 4.57 -12.14
C ASN A 91 8.85 3.93 -10.74
N VAL A 92 10.01 3.44 -10.28
CA VAL A 92 10.16 2.79 -8.98
C VAL A 92 11.05 3.62 -8.08
N PHE A 93 10.56 3.94 -6.91
CA PHE A 93 11.37 4.47 -5.82
C PHE A 93 11.74 3.31 -4.90
N GLU A 94 13.01 2.90 -4.92
CA GLU A 94 13.56 1.93 -3.98
C GLU A 94 13.92 2.66 -2.67
N GLY A 95 13.14 2.42 -1.62
CA GLY A 95 13.32 3.07 -0.33
C GLY A 95 12.06 3.12 0.51
N SER A 96 12.17 3.78 1.67
CA SER A 96 11.05 3.97 2.58
C SER A 96 10.02 4.95 2.02
N ILE A 97 8.73 4.67 2.28
CA ILE A 97 7.65 5.63 2.03
C ILE A 97 7.89 6.97 2.76
N LEU A 98 8.57 6.94 3.92
CA LEU A 98 8.92 8.14 4.67
C LEU A 98 9.90 9.04 3.92
N GLU A 99 10.74 8.45 3.06
CA GLU A 99 11.73 9.14 2.24
C GLU A 99 11.21 9.47 0.83
N TYR A 100 10.07 8.89 0.42
CA TYR A 100 9.52 9.12 -0.91
C TYR A 100 9.41 10.61 -1.22
N PRO A 101 10.04 11.09 -2.31
CA PRO A 101 10.05 12.50 -2.65
C PRO A 101 8.66 12.93 -3.13
N LEU A 102 8.08 13.89 -2.44
CA LEU A 102 6.85 14.53 -2.88
C LEU A 102 7.19 15.53 -4.00
N THR A 103 6.50 15.39 -5.11
CA THR A 103 6.62 16.28 -6.28
C THR A 103 5.28 16.95 -6.55
N GLU A 104 5.27 18.00 -7.37
CA GLU A 104 4.02 18.62 -7.85
C GLU A 104 3.21 17.67 -8.76
N ASP A 105 3.88 16.66 -9.33
CA ASP A 105 3.29 15.66 -10.21
C ASP A 105 2.57 14.56 -9.41
N LYS A 106 1.37 14.88 -8.97
CA LYS A 106 0.48 14.00 -8.21
C LYS A 106 -0.16 12.94 -9.10
N VAL A 107 -0.61 11.84 -8.48
CA VAL A 107 -1.31 10.74 -9.17
C VAL A 107 -2.81 10.77 -8.90
N ASP A 108 -3.62 10.21 -9.82
CA ASP A 108 -5.06 10.14 -9.65
C ASP A 108 -5.47 9.20 -8.51
N LEU A 109 -4.70 8.12 -8.30
CA LEU A 109 -4.93 7.12 -7.27
C LEU A 109 -3.65 6.81 -6.49
N VAL A 110 -3.70 6.95 -5.17
CA VAL A 110 -2.74 6.33 -4.24
C VAL A 110 -3.38 5.07 -3.66
N LEU A 111 -2.72 3.92 -3.82
CA LEU A 111 -3.18 2.64 -3.29
C LEU A 111 -2.17 2.09 -2.30
N ILE A 112 -2.64 1.67 -1.14
CA ILE A 112 -1.85 0.95 -0.14
C ILE A 112 -2.60 -0.30 0.31
N LYS A 113 -1.87 -1.44 0.34
CA LYS A 113 -2.45 -2.72 0.73
C LYS A 113 -1.48 -3.49 1.62
N THR A 114 -1.93 -3.81 2.83
CA THR A 114 -1.18 -4.59 3.84
C THR A 114 0.23 -4.05 4.13
N VAL A 115 0.37 -2.71 4.11
CA VAL A 115 1.61 -1.99 4.43
C VAL A 115 1.45 -1.18 5.71
N LEU A 116 0.34 -0.43 5.87
CA LEU A 116 0.12 0.41 7.07
C LEU A 116 0.12 -0.42 8.36
N ILE A 117 -0.34 -1.67 8.29
CA ILE A 117 -0.30 -2.61 9.42
C ILE A 117 1.12 -2.92 9.89
N HIS A 118 2.15 -2.63 9.10
CA HIS A 118 3.55 -2.86 9.41
C HIS A 118 4.34 -1.56 9.68
N ILE A 119 3.69 -0.41 9.57
CA ILE A 119 4.28 0.89 9.91
C ILE A 119 4.19 1.10 11.42
N GLN A 120 5.28 1.59 12.01
CA GLN A 120 5.31 1.96 13.42
C GLN A 120 4.24 3.04 13.69
N PRO A 121 3.40 2.90 14.73
CA PRO A 121 2.29 3.82 14.98
C PRO A 121 2.68 5.30 15.01
N GLU A 122 3.86 5.62 15.53
CA GLU A 122 4.38 6.98 15.61
C GLU A 122 4.69 7.60 14.23
N MET A 123 4.93 6.74 13.21
CA MET A 123 5.23 7.15 11.84
C MET A 123 4.00 7.27 10.95
N LEU A 124 2.84 6.75 11.38
CA LEU A 124 1.63 6.73 10.55
C LEU A 124 1.20 8.12 10.08
N ASN A 125 1.30 9.14 10.94
CA ASN A 125 0.95 10.50 10.55
C ASN A 125 1.80 11.03 9.39
N ALA A 126 3.09 10.69 9.35
CA ALA A 126 3.97 11.07 8.24
C ALA A 126 3.63 10.28 6.96
N VAL A 127 3.28 9.00 7.10
CA VAL A 127 2.84 8.17 5.96
C VAL A 127 1.51 8.69 5.38
N TYR A 128 0.53 9.01 6.23
CA TYR A 128 -0.75 9.61 5.78
C TYR A 128 -0.51 10.91 5.02
N GLU A 129 0.40 11.75 5.50
CA GLU A 129 0.76 13.00 4.81
C GLU A 129 1.35 12.72 3.42
N LYS A 130 2.27 11.75 3.30
CA LYS A 130 2.83 11.32 2.01
C LYS A 130 1.74 10.83 1.06
N MET A 131 0.86 9.94 1.52
CA MET A 131 -0.26 9.42 0.72
C MET A 131 -1.21 10.53 0.28
N TYR A 132 -1.58 11.41 1.22
CA TYR A 132 -2.47 12.52 0.93
C TYR A 132 -1.85 13.49 -0.07
N GLN A 133 -0.60 13.91 0.12
CA GLN A 133 0.05 14.88 -0.77
C GLN A 133 0.34 14.29 -2.16
N ALA A 134 0.68 13.00 -2.25
CA ALA A 134 0.88 12.32 -3.53
C ALA A 134 -0.41 12.14 -4.34
N SER A 135 -1.57 12.09 -3.68
CA SER A 135 -2.85 11.91 -4.36
C SER A 135 -3.41 13.22 -4.89
N ASN A 136 -3.84 13.19 -6.15
CA ASN A 136 -4.63 14.24 -6.77
C ASN A 136 -6.13 14.08 -6.47
N ARG A 137 -6.60 12.82 -6.34
CA ARG A 137 -8.03 12.55 -6.20
C ARG A 137 -8.38 11.39 -5.29
N TYR A 138 -7.96 10.17 -5.60
CA TYR A 138 -8.36 8.97 -4.86
C TYR A 138 -7.28 8.43 -3.96
N ILE A 139 -7.71 7.91 -2.80
CA ILE A 139 -6.88 7.10 -1.92
C ILE A 139 -7.64 5.81 -1.62
N LEU A 140 -7.03 4.66 -1.92
CA LEU A 140 -7.55 3.33 -1.59
C LEU A 140 -6.66 2.70 -0.51
N VAL A 141 -7.26 2.45 0.64
CA VAL A 141 -6.64 1.75 1.78
C VAL A 141 -7.23 0.35 1.87
N CYS A 142 -6.38 -0.70 1.84
CA CYS A 142 -6.77 -2.11 1.96
C CYS A 142 -5.97 -2.74 3.10
N GLU A 143 -6.50 -2.75 4.31
CA GLU A 143 -5.74 -3.09 5.52
C GLU A 143 -6.53 -3.98 6.49
N TYR A 144 -5.87 -4.51 7.52
CA TYR A 144 -6.55 -5.19 8.61
C TYR A 144 -7.17 -4.15 9.55
N TYR A 145 -8.48 -4.10 9.53
CA TYR A 145 -9.25 -3.15 10.33
C TYR A 145 -9.42 -3.60 11.78
N ASN A 146 -9.39 -2.63 12.68
CA ASN A 146 -9.93 -2.76 14.04
C ASN A 146 -10.43 -1.38 14.52
N THR A 147 -11.51 -1.35 15.28
CA THR A 147 -12.10 -0.10 15.80
C THR A 147 -11.20 0.62 16.79
N SER A 148 -10.27 -0.08 17.42
CA SER A 148 -9.30 0.47 18.38
C SER A 148 -7.91 -0.02 18.02
N PRO A 149 -6.86 0.80 18.19
CA PRO A 149 -5.49 0.37 17.94
C PRO A 149 -5.12 -0.87 18.76
N VAL A 150 -4.57 -1.88 18.10
CA VAL A 150 -4.08 -3.11 18.73
C VAL A 150 -2.84 -3.64 18.03
N ALA A 151 -1.83 -4.06 18.79
CA ALA A 151 -0.67 -4.78 18.29
C ALA A 151 -0.94 -6.30 18.36
N ILE A 152 -0.58 -7.01 17.29
CA ILE A 152 -0.79 -8.46 17.17
C ILE A 152 0.56 -9.13 16.93
N PRO A 153 0.86 -10.27 17.59
CA PRO A 153 2.04 -11.06 17.25
C PRO A 153 1.98 -11.53 15.79
N TYR A 154 3.06 -11.32 15.06
CA TYR A 154 3.16 -11.67 13.66
C TYR A 154 4.34 -12.61 13.41
N ARG A 155 4.07 -13.86 13.01
CA ARG A 155 5.07 -14.88 12.69
C ARG A 155 6.18 -15.02 13.74
N GLY A 156 5.80 -15.01 15.04
CA GLY A 156 6.73 -15.11 16.16
C GLY A 156 7.39 -13.79 16.60
N HIS A 157 7.08 -12.69 15.95
CA HIS A 157 7.55 -11.35 16.31
C HIS A 157 6.45 -10.54 17.01
N THR A 158 6.82 -9.80 18.05
CA THR A 158 5.97 -8.79 18.69
C THR A 158 6.18 -7.44 17.99
N GLU A 159 5.18 -6.56 18.07
CA GLU A 159 5.27 -5.18 17.54
C GLU A 159 5.64 -5.07 16.06
N ARG A 160 5.14 -6.03 15.25
CA ARG A 160 5.34 -6.04 13.79
C ARG A 160 4.05 -5.96 12.98
N LEU A 161 2.91 -6.08 13.65
CA LEU A 161 1.61 -5.96 13.02
C LEU A 161 0.66 -5.18 13.94
N PHE A 162 0.08 -4.13 13.38
CA PHE A 162 -0.85 -3.24 14.07
C PHE A 162 -2.17 -3.20 13.29
N LYS A 163 -3.30 -3.34 13.99
CA LYS A 163 -4.63 -3.14 13.40
C LYS A 163 -5.25 -1.89 14.00
N ARG A 164 -5.91 -1.10 13.16
CA ARG A 164 -6.62 0.11 13.58
C ARG A 164 -7.54 0.62 12.48
N ASP A 165 -8.23 1.71 12.70
CA ASP A 165 -9.04 2.38 11.68
C ASP A 165 -8.18 3.39 10.89
N PHE A 166 -7.29 2.89 10.04
CA PHE A 166 -6.40 3.73 9.23
C PHE A 166 -7.16 4.73 8.35
N ALA A 167 -8.28 4.31 7.77
CA ALA A 167 -9.09 5.18 6.91
C ALA A 167 -9.83 6.23 7.73
N GLY A 168 -10.39 5.86 8.89
CA GLY A 168 -11.02 6.80 9.82
C GLY A 168 -10.05 7.87 10.30
N GLU A 169 -8.82 7.50 10.66
CA GLU A 169 -7.77 8.46 11.05
C GLU A 169 -7.42 9.46 9.93
N MET A 170 -7.40 8.99 8.67
CA MET A 170 -7.21 9.88 7.52
C MET A 170 -8.40 10.81 7.29
N LEU A 171 -9.64 10.30 7.41
CA LEU A 171 -10.87 11.10 7.27
C LEU A 171 -11.01 12.16 8.38
N GLU A 172 -10.57 11.86 9.59
CA GLU A 172 -10.53 12.83 10.69
C GLU A 172 -9.45 13.91 10.47
N LYS A 173 -8.31 13.52 9.90
CA LYS A 173 -7.18 14.42 9.66
C LYS A 173 -7.42 15.38 8.49
N TYR A 174 -8.07 14.93 7.42
CA TYR A 174 -8.25 15.69 6.17
C TYR A 174 -9.72 15.94 5.90
N SER A 175 -10.19 17.16 6.19
CA SER A 175 -11.61 17.53 6.12
C SER A 175 -12.19 17.54 4.71
N ASP A 176 -11.35 17.61 3.67
CA ASP A 176 -11.72 17.50 2.26
C ASP A 176 -11.74 16.07 1.73
N LEU A 177 -11.27 15.09 2.53
CA LEU A 177 -11.32 13.68 2.18
C LEU A 177 -12.70 13.09 2.53
N THR A 178 -13.30 12.36 1.61
CA THR A 178 -14.63 11.78 1.77
C THR A 178 -14.63 10.29 1.46
N LEU A 179 -15.25 9.48 2.29
CA LEU A 179 -15.47 8.07 2.02
C LEU A 179 -16.47 7.91 0.84
N ILE A 180 -16.04 7.22 -0.22
CA ILE A 180 -16.85 6.91 -1.41
C ILE A 180 -17.49 5.54 -1.30
N ASP A 181 -16.68 4.54 -0.92
CA ASP A 181 -17.12 3.15 -0.82
C ASP A 181 -16.21 2.40 0.15
N TYR A 182 -16.69 1.29 0.66
CA TYR A 182 -15.92 0.40 1.51
C TYR A 182 -16.43 -1.04 1.40
N GLY A 183 -15.63 -1.99 1.83
CA GLY A 183 -16.05 -3.38 1.85
C GLY A 183 -15.05 -4.28 2.56
N PHE A 184 -15.40 -5.55 2.63
CA PHE A 184 -14.65 -6.57 3.34
C PHE A 184 -14.37 -7.76 2.43
N VAL A 185 -13.13 -8.25 2.44
CA VAL A 185 -12.70 -9.48 1.80
C VAL A 185 -12.58 -10.55 2.86
N TYR A 186 -13.33 -11.64 2.69
CA TYR A 186 -13.32 -12.77 3.60
C TYR A 186 -12.37 -13.85 3.08
N HIS A 187 -11.37 -14.24 3.86
CA HIS A 187 -10.35 -15.21 3.45
C HIS A 187 -10.92 -16.57 2.97
N ARG A 188 -12.06 -17.01 3.52
CA ARG A 188 -12.69 -18.28 3.07
C ARG A 188 -13.34 -18.19 1.69
N ALA A 189 -13.73 -16.99 1.26
CA ALA A 189 -14.21 -16.73 -0.09
C ALA A 189 -13.05 -16.43 -1.07
N HIS A 190 -11.91 -15.95 -0.54
CA HIS A 190 -10.72 -15.58 -1.28
C HIS A 190 -9.47 -16.16 -0.61
N PRO A 191 -9.18 -17.47 -0.78
CA PRO A 191 -8.15 -18.17 0.01
C PRO A 191 -6.73 -17.64 -0.11
N MET A 192 -6.45 -16.82 -1.13
CA MET A 192 -5.14 -16.20 -1.33
C MET A 192 -5.03 -14.80 -0.69
N LEU A 193 -6.12 -14.30 -0.09
CA LEU A 193 -6.13 -13.03 0.63
C LEU A 193 -6.46 -13.28 2.11
N ASP A 194 -5.96 -12.41 2.96
CA ASP A 194 -6.39 -12.34 4.35
C ASP A 194 -7.74 -11.63 4.49
N ASP A 195 -8.28 -11.58 5.70
CA ASP A 195 -9.44 -10.76 6.04
C ASP A 195 -9.05 -9.27 5.95
N ILE A 196 -9.37 -8.64 4.83
CA ILE A 196 -8.98 -7.26 4.50
C ILE A 196 -10.23 -6.39 4.42
N THR A 197 -10.22 -5.27 5.10
CA THR A 197 -11.21 -4.20 4.89
C THR A 197 -10.60 -3.15 3.97
N TRP A 198 -11.34 -2.76 2.95
CA TRP A 198 -10.91 -1.72 2.01
C TRP A 198 -11.82 -0.49 2.09
N PHE A 199 -11.21 0.68 1.92
CA PHE A 199 -11.86 1.98 1.97
C PHE A 199 -11.38 2.81 0.77
N LEU A 200 -12.32 3.20 -0.10
CA LEU A 200 -12.05 4.14 -1.19
C LEU A 200 -12.48 5.53 -0.75
N MET A 201 -11.53 6.44 -0.75
CA MET A 201 -11.73 7.84 -0.39
C MET A 201 -11.44 8.75 -1.58
N GLU A 202 -12.12 9.89 -1.65
CA GLU A 202 -11.95 10.91 -2.69
C GLU A 202 -11.75 12.28 -2.05
N LYS A 203 -10.79 13.04 -2.55
CA LYS A 203 -10.63 14.45 -2.22
C LYS A 203 -11.71 15.27 -2.91
N ARG A 204 -12.39 16.09 -2.16
CA ARG A 204 -13.29 17.09 -2.72
C ARG A 204 -12.49 18.26 -3.27
N PRO A 205 -12.90 18.84 -4.41
CA PRO A 205 -12.30 20.06 -4.96
C PRO A 205 -12.39 21.24 -3.97
#